data_d16fab723d688a8931878bdbaf1417bc
#
_entry.id   d16fab723d688a8931878bdbaf1417bc
#
_cell.length_a   1.000
_cell.length_b   1.000
_cell.length_c   1.000
_cell.angle_alpha   90.00
_cell.angle_beta   90.00
_cell.angle_gamma   90.00
#
_symmetry.space_group_name_H-M   'P 1'
#
loop_
_entity.id
_entity.type
_entity.pdbx_description
1 polymer ?
#
loop_
_entity_poly.entity_id
_entity_poly.type
_entity_poly.pdbx_seq_one_letter_code
_entity_poly.pdbx_strand_id
1 'polypeptide(L)'
;MNEFSGSPIDQLKQLMERLRHPTEGCPWDREQTFESVAPYTIEEAYEVEDAIARKDSEAICEELGDLLLQIVFHSRLAEEQGLFDFDTVAEKINTKMIERHPHVFGQEEQLSLIHI
;
A
#
# COMPACT_ATOMS: atom_id res chain seq x y z
N MET A 1 -8.19 -19.37 -13.24
CA MET A 1 -8.69 -18.18 -13.93
C MET A 1 -9.02 -17.09 -12.94
N ASN A 2 -8.56 -15.89 -13.21
CA ASN A 2 -8.77 -14.75 -12.31
C ASN A 2 -10.14 -14.11 -12.57
N GLU A 3 -10.97 -13.98 -11.52
CA GLU A 3 -12.29 -13.34 -11.61
C GLU A 3 -12.22 -11.82 -11.54
N PHE A 4 -11.03 -11.26 -11.30
CA PHE A 4 -10.85 -9.82 -11.14
C PHE A 4 -10.42 -9.15 -12.44
N SER A 5 -10.70 -7.86 -12.57
CA SER A 5 -10.45 -7.11 -13.79
C SER A 5 -9.83 -5.75 -13.50
N GLY A 6 -9.29 -5.12 -14.55
CA GLY A 6 -8.63 -3.84 -14.43
C GLY A 6 -7.12 -4.00 -14.33
N SER A 7 -6.44 -2.94 -13.90
CA SER A 7 -5.00 -2.96 -13.71
C SER A 7 -4.61 -3.91 -12.57
N PRO A 8 -3.34 -4.31 -12.48
CA PRO A 8 -2.90 -5.15 -11.37
C PRO A 8 -3.25 -4.59 -10.00
N ILE A 9 -3.16 -3.27 -9.80
CA ILE A 9 -3.52 -2.67 -8.51
C ILE A 9 -5.03 -2.72 -8.28
N ASP A 10 -5.84 -2.53 -9.33
CA ASP A 10 -7.29 -2.67 -9.22
C ASP A 10 -7.66 -4.09 -8.79
N GLN A 11 -6.99 -5.06 -9.38
CA GLN A 11 -7.23 -6.46 -9.06
C GLN A 11 -6.82 -6.78 -7.63
N LEU A 12 -5.72 -6.21 -7.14
CA LEU A 12 -5.28 -6.41 -5.77
C LEU A 12 -6.32 -5.86 -4.77
N LYS A 13 -6.89 -4.70 -5.08
CA LYS A 13 -7.95 -4.12 -4.23
C LYS A 13 -9.18 -5.02 -4.19
N GLN A 14 -9.58 -5.54 -5.35
CA GLN A 14 -10.72 -6.46 -5.44
C GLN A 14 -10.44 -7.78 -4.71
N LEU A 15 -9.22 -8.27 -4.83
CA LEU A 15 -8.80 -9.48 -4.15
C LEU A 15 -8.89 -9.31 -2.63
N MET A 16 -8.43 -8.19 -2.11
CA MET A 16 -8.49 -7.92 -0.67
C MET A 16 -9.94 -7.81 -0.20
N GLU A 17 -10.79 -7.15 -0.99
CA GLU A 17 -12.21 -7.06 -0.69
C GLU A 17 -12.83 -8.45 -0.57
N ARG A 18 -12.47 -9.35 -1.51
CA ARG A 18 -12.98 -10.72 -1.49
C ARG A 18 -12.46 -11.51 -0.29
N LEU A 19 -11.20 -11.36 0.06
CA LEU A 19 -10.63 -12.04 1.23
C LEU A 19 -11.30 -11.61 2.52
N ARG A 20 -11.75 -10.37 2.59
CA ARG A 20 -12.42 -9.81 3.75
C ARG A 20 -13.94 -9.97 3.73
N HIS A 21 -14.48 -10.64 2.71
CA HIS A 21 -15.93 -10.82 2.61
C HIS A 21 -16.45 -11.59 3.84
N PRO A 22 -17.54 -11.11 4.48
CA PRO A 22 -18.02 -11.69 5.76
C PRO A 22 -18.34 -13.17 5.72
N THR A 23 -18.78 -13.70 4.58
CA THR A 23 -19.19 -15.11 4.48
C THR A 23 -18.32 -15.91 3.52
N GLU A 24 -17.77 -15.29 2.47
CA GLU A 24 -17.03 -15.99 1.43
C GLU A 24 -15.54 -15.70 1.44
N GLY A 25 -15.07 -14.90 2.39
CA GLY A 25 -13.69 -14.56 2.50
C GLY A 25 -12.86 -15.59 3.27
N CYS A 26 -11.60 -15.25 3.50
CA CYS A 26 -10.70 -16.09 4.26
C CYS A 26 -10.92 -15.86 5.76
N PRO A 27 -11.17 -16.91 6.56
CA PRO A 27 -11.39 -16.73 7.99
C PRO A 27 -10.30 -15.97 8.72
N TRP A 28 -9.03 -16.21 8.35
CA TRP A 28 -7.90 -15.51 8.95
C TRP A 28 -7.93 -14.02 8.59
N ASP A 29 -8.11 -13.70 7.30
CA ASP A 29 -8.12 -12.31 6.84
C ASP A 29 -9.31 -11.53 7.38
N ARG A 30 -10.46 -12.18 7.57
CA ARG A 30 -11.66 -11.53 8.11
C ARG A 30 -11.51 -11.06 9.55
N GLU A 31 -10.65 -11.71 10.31
CA GLU A 31 -10.49 -11.41 11.73
C GLU A 31 -9.42 -10.37 12.03
N GLN A 32 -8.68 -9.92 11.03
CA GLN A 32 -7.58 -9.00 11.25
C GLN A 32 -8.05 -7.59 11.54
N THR A 33 -7.21 -6.85 12.28
CA THR A 33 -7.41 -5.43 12.62
C THR A 33 -6.14 -4.69 12.27
N PHE A 34 -6.15 -3.35 12.35
CA PHE A 34 -4.93 -2.56 12.17
C PHE A 34 -3.81 -3.09 13.07
N GLU A 35 -4.15 -3.32 14.33
CA GLU A 35 -3.19 -3.73 15.35
C GLU A 35 -2.63 -5.12 15.07
N SER A 36 -3.44 -6.03 14.56
CA SER A 36 -2.98 -7.39 14.27
C SER A 36 -2.14 -7.45 13.01
N VAL A 37 -2.37 -6.55 12.05
CA VAL A 37 -1.63 -6.52 10.79
C VAL A 37 -0.34 -5.71 10.92
N ALA A 38 -0.30 -4.69 11.77
CA ALA A 38 0.85 -3.79 11.90
C ALA A 38 2.20 -4.51 12.08
N PRO A 39 2.33 -5.56 12.90
CA PRO A 39 3.61 -6.28 13.02
C PRO A 39 4.09 -6.89 11.70
N TYR A 40 3.16 -7.38 10.88
CA TYR A 40 3.52 -7.95 9.57
C TYR A 40 3.99 -6.87 8.62
N THR A 41 3.43 -5.66 8.71
CA THR A 41 3.86 -4.52 7.90
C THR A 41 5.32 -4.18 8.19
N ILE A 42 5.70 -4.17 9.45
CA ILE A 42 7.08 -3.92 9.88
C ILE A 42 8.00 -5.02 9.36
N GLU A 43 7.59 -6.27 9.52
CA GLU A 43 8.34 -7.42 9.07
C GLU A 43 8.60 -7.38 7.56
N GLU A 44 7.57 -7.03 6.77
CA GLU A 44 7.72 -6.93 5.32
C GLU A 44 8.66 -5.80 4.91
N ALA A 45 8.67 -4.70 5.65
CA ALA A 45 9.62 -3.62 5.38
C ALA A 45 11.06 -4.11 5.57
N TYR A 46 11.33 -4.91 6.61
CA TYR A 46 12.64 -5.50 6.83
C TYR A 46 13.00 -6.51 5.73
N GLU A 47 12.03 -7.27 5.24
CA GLU A 47 12.26 -8.21 4.15
C GLU A 47 12.66 -7.47 2.86
N VAL A 48 12.06 -6.32 2.59
CA VAL A 48 12.46 -5.47 1.47
C VAL A 48 13.90 -5.03 1.64
N GLU A 49 14.26 -4.54 2.82
CA GLU A 49 15.63 -4.09 3.11
C GLU A 49 16.63 -5.23 2.92
N ASP A 50 16.31 -6.42 3.40
CA ASP A 50 17.18 -7.58 3.27
C ASP A 50 17.38 -7.95 1.79
N ALA A 51 16.31 -7.96 1.00
CA ALA A 51 16.39 -8.27 -0.42
C ALA A 51 17.28 -7.26 -1.15
N ILE A 52 17.18 -5.98 -0.80
CA ILE A 52 18.01 -4.92 -1.37
C ILE A 52 19.49 -5.15 -0.99
N ALA A 53 19.75 -5.49 0.27
CA ALA A 53 21.12 -5.74 0.73
C ALA A 53 21.75 -6.91 -0.01
N ARG A 54 20.96 -7.92 -0.34
CA ARG A 54 21.44 -9.09 -1.10
C ARG A 54 21.55 -8.83 -2.60
N LYS A 55 21.08 -7.66 -3.06
CA LYS A 55 21.08 -7.28 -4.49
C LYS A 55 20.35 -8.29 -5.37
N ASP A 56 19.30 -8.89 -4.85
CA ASP A 56 18.50 -9.88 -5.54
C ASP A 56 17.25 -9.20 -6.09
N SER A 57 17.28 -8.82 -7.37
CA SER A 57 16.20 -8.03 -7.98
C SER A 57 14.86 -8.77 -7.99
N GLU A 58 14.88 -10.09 -8.17
CA GLU A 58 13.65 -10.87 -8.16
C GLU A 58 13.02 -10.87 -6.76
N ALA A 59 13.85 -11.05 -5.74
CA ALA A 59 13.39 -11.00 -4.35
C ALA A 59 12.88 -9.59 -3.99
N ILE A 60 13.57 -8.54 -4.45
CA ILE A 60 13.11 -7.16 -4.22
C ILE A 60 11.70 -6.98 -4.77
N CYS A 61 11.46 -7.45 -5.98
CA CYS A 61 10.13 -7.35 -6.60
C CYS A 61 9.07 -8.07 -5.77
N GLU A 62 9.37 -9.29 -5.34
CA GLU A 62 8.43 -10.08 -4.54
C GLU A 62 8.14 -9.43 -3.19
N GLU A 63 9.19 -8.96 -2.49
CA GLU A 63 9.00 -8.36 -1.19
C GLU A 63 8.29 -7.00 -1.26
N LEU A 64 8.51 -6.24 -2.33
CA LEU A 64 7.75 -5.01 -2.55
C LEU A 64 6.28 -5.33 -2.75
N GLY A 65 5.96 -6.42 -3.43
CA GLY A 65 4.59 -6.89 -3.58
C GLY A 65 3.95 -7.23 -2.23
N ASP A 66 4.69 -7.91 -1.37
CA ASP A 66 4.21 -8.27 -0.03
C ASP A 66 3.99 -7.00 0.82
N LEU A 67 4.86 -6.01 0.69
CA LEU A 67 4.67 -4.73 1.39
C LEU A 67 3.46 -3.98 0.85
N LEU A 68 3.28 -3.98 -0.46
CA LEU A 68 2.10 -3.37 -1.09
C LEU A 68 0.82 -4.04 -0.60
N LEU A 69 0.83 -5.36 -0.43
CA LEU A 69 -0.32 -6.09 0.12
C LEU A 69 -0.67 -5.55 1.51
N GLN A 70 0.33 -5.27 2.36
CA GLN A 70 0.08 -4.72 3.68
C GLN A 70 -0.62 -3.35 3.60
N ILE A 71 -0.20 -2.51 2.66
CA ILE A 71 -0.80 -1.18 2.48
C ILE A 71 -2.25 -1.32 2.04
N VAL A 72 -2.52 -2.20 1.09
CA VAL A 72 -3.88 -2.44 0.60
C VAL A 72 -4.75 -3.04 1.72
N PHE A 73 -4.18 -3.91 2.54
CA PHE A 73 -4.88 -4.51 3.67
C PHE A 73 -5.34 -3.44 4.66
N HIS A 74 -4.43 -2.58 5.09
CA HIS A 74 -4.77 -1.47 6.00
C HIS A 74 -5.80 -0.53 5.39
N SER A 75 -5.67 -0.25 4.09
CA SER A 75 -6.60 0.63 3.39
C SER A 75 -8.00 0.02 3.34
N ARG A 76 -8.09 -1.30 3.17
CA ARG A 76 -9.38 -1.99 3.18
C ARG A 76 -10.02 -1.97 4.58
N LEU A 77 -9.21 -2.18 5.63
CA LEU A 77 -9.69 -2.06 7.00
C LEU A 77 -10.24 -0.66 7.27
N ALA A 78 -9.53 0.37 6.80
CA ALA A 78 -9.97 1.76 6.94
C ALA A 78 -11.27 2.03 6.20
N GLU A 79 -11.39 1.49 4.98
CA GLU A 79 -12.58 1.66 4.17
C GLU A 79 -13.81 1.04 4.86
N GLU A 80 -13.64 -0.13 5.46
CA GLU A 80 -14.73 -0.79 6.18
C GLU A 80 -15.21 0.02 7.37
N GLN A 81 -14.34 0.84 7.95
CA GLN A 81 -14.67 1.69 9.09
C GLN A 81 -15.10 3.10 8.67
N GLY A 82 -15.19 3.36 7.36
CA GLY A 82 -15.59 4.66 6.86
C GLY A 82 -14.56 5.76 7.05
N LEU A 83 -13.27 5.40 7.18
CA LEU A 83 -12.21 6.37 7.44
C LEU A 83 -11.57 6.92 6.16
N PHE A 84 -11.12 6.02 5.29
CA PHE A 84 -10.52 6.36 3.99
C PHE A 84 -10.36 5.06 3.18
N ASP A 85 -9.95 5.18 1.92
CA ASP A 85 -9.68 4.02 1.07
C ASP A 85 -8.27 4.11 0.47
N PHE A 86 -7.90 3.12 -0.32
CA PHE A 86 -6.58 3.07 -0.95
C PHE A 86 -6.33 4.28 -1.85
N ASP A 87 -7.34 4.69 -2.62
CA ASP A 87 -7.17 5.83 -3.54
C ASP A 87 -6.88 7.12 -2.76
N THR A 88 -7.51 7.29 -1.59
CA THR A 88 -7.22 8.44 -0.73
C THR A 88 -5.77 8.42 -0.26
N VAL A 89 -5.25 7.25 0.10
CA VAL A 89 -3.84 7.11 0.51
C VAL A 89 -2.93 7.55 -0.64
N ALA A 90 -3.21 7.07 -1.85
CA ALA A 90 -2.43 7.41 -3.03
C ALA A 90 -2.52 8.90 -3.36
N GLU A 91 -3.71 9.48 -3.30
CA GLU A 91 -3.91 10.91 -3.57
C GLU A 91 -3.13 11.78 -2.59
N LYS A 92 -3.15 11.41 -1.31
CA LYS A 92 -2.44 12.19 -0.30
C LYS A 92 -0.94 12.18 -0.48
N ILE A 93 -0.34 11.05 -0.85
CA ILE A 93 1.09 11.02 -1.09
C ILE A 93 1.43 11.77 -2.38
N ASN A 94 0.59 11.69 -3.41
CA ASN A 94 0.81 12.44 -4.65
C ASN A 94 0.83 13.94 -4.38
N THR A 95 -0.18 14.44 -3.66
CA THR A 95 -0.26 15.86 -3.31
C THR A 95 0.95 16.31 -2.51
N LYS A 96 1.32 15.53 -1.51
CA LYS A 96 2.47 15.84 -0.64
C LYS A 96 3.76 15.95 -1.45
N MET A 97 4.00 14.99 -2.34
CA MET A 97 5.22 14.98 -3.13
C MET A 97 5.27 16.15 -4.12
N ILE A 98 4.14 16.48 -4.74
CA ILE A 98 4.06 17.61 -5.66
C ILE A 98 4.36 18.92 -4.90
N GLU A 99 3.75 19.10 -3.74
CA GLU A 99 3.96 20.30 -2.92
C GLU A 99 5.40 20.42 -2.42
N ARG A 100 6.07 19.31 -2.16
CA ARG A 100 7.44 19.31 -1.65
C ARG A 100 8.51 19.36 -2.73
N HIS A 101 8.10 19.41 -3.99
CA HIS A 101 9.01 19.52 -5.12
C HIS A 101 8.60 20.66 -6.06
N PRO A 102 8.46 21.89 -5.53
CA PRO A 102 8.03 23.01 -6.37
C PRO A 102 9.01 23.33 -7.49
N HIS A 103 10.28 23.01 -7.33
CA HIS A 103 11.30 23.20 -8.37
C HIS A 103 11.07 22.29 -9.58
N VAL A 104 10.32 21.21 -9.41
CA VAL A 104 9.99 20.29 -10.50
C VAL A 104 8.60 20.60 -11.06
N PHE A 105 7.64 20.96 -10.18
CA PHE A 105 6.25 21.13 -10.56
C PHE A 105 5.81 22.59 -10.65
N GLY A 106 6.76 23.51 -10.84
CA GLY A 106 6.45 24.88 -11.24
C GLY A 106 6.27 25.92 -10.15
N GLN A 107 6.71 25.67 -8.91
CA GLN A 107 6.60 26.62 -7.81
C GLN A 107 8.00 26.92 -7.24
N GLU A 108 8.85 27.49 -8.07
CA GLU A 108 10.25 27.70 -7.72
C GLU A 108 10.49 28.54 -6.47
N GLU A 109 9.61 29.47 -6.16
CA GLU A 109 9.74 30.31 -4.97
C GLU A 109 9.64 29.54 -3.68
N GLN A 110 9.20 28.27 -3.74
CA GLN A 110 9.07 27.41 -2.57
C GLN A 110 10.22 26.42 -2.41
N LEU A 111 11.28 26.56 -3.19
CA LEU A 111 12.42 25.63 -3.12
C LEU A 111 13.00 25.47 -1.71
N SER A 112 13.02 26.55 -0.93
CA SER A 112 13.57 26.51 0.42
C SER A 112 12.73 25.66 1.40
N LEU A 113 11.53 25.24 0.99
CA LEU A 113 10.61 24.48 1.81
C LEU A 113 10.60 22.99 1.48
N ILE A 114 11.52 22.54 0.65
CA ILE A 114 11.54 21.14 0.21
C ILE A 114 12.05 20.23 1.32
N HIS A 115 11.20 19.29 1.71
CA HIS A 115 11.52 18.22 2.67
C HIS A 115 10.82 16.96 2.21
N ILE A 116 11.56 15.89 2.14
CA ILE A 116 11.00 14.60 1.71
C ILE A 116 10.97 13.62 2.86
#